data_daa927a4407c1c50ed446099a8bd29ad
#
_entry.id   daa927a4407c1c50ed446099a8bd29ad
#
_cell.length_a   1.000
_cell.length_b   1.000
_cell.length_c   1.000
_cell.angle_alpha   90.00
_cell.angle_beta   90.00
_cell.angle_gamma   90.00
#
_symmetry.space_group_name_H-M   'P 1'
#
loop_
_entity.id
_entity.type
_entity.pdbx_description
1 polymer ?
#
loop_
_entity_poly.entity_id
_entity_poly.type
_entity_poly.pdbx_seq_one_letter_code
_entity_poly.pdbx_strand_id
1 'polypeptide(L)'
;MNLTDRREVKGLLDRYGLAPKKGRGQNFLANATVVNDIASLCGDGDRCVIEIGPGVGAMTAELCKMYKKVLAIEVDTDLIPLLSEALREYDNLEIMEADAMKVDFTALVREKFPGEKVSVCANLPYYITSPVIMRLLDSSEVFDSIVVMIQKEVADRLCSQPGSADFGAITLAVTYKAEVEKCFSVSA
;
A
#
# COMPACT_ATOMS: atom_id res chain seq x y z
N MET A 1 17.37 -10.32 5.90
CA MET A 1 16.28 -10.67 6.84
C MET A 1 15.03 -10.97 6.03
N ASN A 2 14.28 -12.02 6.40
CA ASN A 2 13.04 -12.39 5.70
C ASN A 2 11.83 -11.77 6.41
N LEU A 3 11.30 -10.67 5.86
CA LEU A 3 10.17 -9.93 6.43
C LEU A 3 8.79 -10.61 6.22
N THR A 4 8.77 -11.76 5.53
CA THR A 4 7.58 -12.63 5.43
C THR A 4 7.65 -13.83 6.37
N ASP A 5 8.78 -14.06 7.07
CA ASP A 5 8.89 -15.07 8.12
C ASP A 5 8.38 -14.52 9.46
N ARG A 6 7.34 -15.16 10.00
CA ARG A 6 6.70 -14.72 11.25
C ARG A 6 7.66 -14.71 12.45
N ARG A 7 8.69 -15.58 12.47
CA ARG A 7 9.65 -15.66 13.59
C ARG A 7 10.65 -14.51 13.50
N GLU A 8 11.16 -14.22 12.29
CA GLU A 8 12.07 -13.10 12.06
C GLU A 8 11.38 -11.76 12.34
N VAL A 9 10.14 -11.58 11.85
CA VAL A 9 9.33 -10.39 12.12
C VAL A 9 9.05 -10.24 13.62
N LYS A 10 8.69 -11.32 14.32
CA LYS A 10 8.50 -11.27 15.76
C LYS A 10 9.79 -10.85 16.49
N GLY A 11 10.93 -11.47 16.16
CA GLY A 11 12.20 -11.10 16.74
C GLY A 11 12.60 -9.65 16.48
N LEU A 12 12.24 -9.11 15.31
CA LEU A 12 12.46 -7.71 14.97
C LEU A 12 11.58 -6.80 15.84
N LEU A 13 10.29 -7.07 15.94
CA LEU A 13 9.36 -6.32 16.78
C LEU A 13 9.77 -6.35 18.26
N ASP A 14 10.16 -7.52 18.78
CA ASP A 14 10.59 -7.70 20.18
C ASP A 14 11.84 -6.84 20.51
N ARG A 15 12.80 -6.69 19.56
CA ARG A 15 13.98 -5.83 19.74
C ARG A 15 13.63 -4.35 19.90
N TYR A 16 12.54 -3.91 19.24
CA TYR A 16 12.06 -2.53 19.35
C TYR A 16 11.01 -2.35 20.45
N GLY A 17 10.68 -3.41 21.21
CA GLY A 17 9.62 -3.35 22.21
C GLY A 17 8.23 -3.13 21.63
N LEU A 18 8.02 -3.53 20.36
CA LEU A 18 6.79 -3.29 19.63
C LEU A 18 5.94 -4.56 19.55
N ALA A 19 4.63 -4.36 19.43
CA ALA A 19 3.67 -5.41 19.15
C ALA A 19 2.66 -4.90 18.10
N PRO A 20 2.08 -5.79 17.26
CA PRO A 20 1.06 -5.39 16.31
C PRO A 20 -0.09 -4.66 17.00
N LYS A 21 -0.37 -3.42 16.58
CA LYS A 21 -1.43 -2.58 17.16
C LYS A 21 -2.77 -2.97 16.53
N LYS A 22 -3.53 -3.86 17.19
CA LYS A 22 -4.86 -4.30 16.71
C LYS A 22 -5.80 -3.12 16.45
N GLY A 23 -5.74 -2.06 17.27
CA GLY A 23 -6.54 -0.85 17.07
C GLY A 23 -6.23 -0.07 15.78
N ARG A 24 -5.07 -0.31 15.17
CA ARG A 24 -4.68 0.23 13.86
C ARG A 24 -4.88 -0.78 12.71
N GLY A 25 -5.49 -1.94 12.97
CA GLY A 25 -5.73 -2.96 11.95
C GLY A 25 -4.45 -3.50 11.32
N GLN A 26 -3.32 -3.46 12.03
CA GLN A 26 -2.02 -3.94 11.53
C GLN A 26 -2.07 -5.47 11.35
N ASN A 27 -2.20 -5.90 10.11
CA ASN A 27 -2.08 -7.30 9.68
C ASN A 27 -0.87 -7.41 8.77
N PHE A 28 0.25 -7.83 9.34
CA PHE A 28 1.49 -7.98 8.56
C PHE A 28 1.38 -9.17 7.60
N LEU A 29 1.70 -8.91 6.34
CA LEU A 29 1.74 -9.96 5.32
C LEU A 29 2.89 -10.91 5.59
N ALA A 30 2.57 -12.20 5.82
CA ALA A 30 3.53 -13.24 6.12
C ALA A 30 3.60 -14.32 5.02
N ASN A 31 3.20 -14.00 3.80
CA ASN A 31 3.23 -14.90 2.66
C ASN A 31 4.01 -14.24 1.52
N ALA A 32 5.22 -14.74 1.24
CA ALA A 32 6.12 -14.16 0.24
C ALA A 32 5.52 -14.17 -1.17
N THR A 33 4.76 -15.21 -1.54
CA THR A 33 4.10 -15.29 -2.86
C THR A 33 3.07 -14.18 -3.00
N VAL A 34 2.21 -14.00 -1.99
CA VAL A 34 1.18 -12.94 -2.01
C VAL A 34 1.81 -11.56 -2.09
N VAL A 35 2.88 -11.32 -1.31
CA VAL A 35 3.60 -10.04 -1.33
C VAL A 35 4.18 -9.76 -2.71
N ASN A 36 4.83 -10.75 -3.33
CA ASN A 36 5.39 -10.65 -4.67
C ASN A 36 4.30 -10.42 -5.73
N ASP A 37 3.20 -11.17 -5.65
CA ASP A 37 2.08 -11.03 -6.60
C ASP A 37 1.46 -9.64 -6.53
N ILE A 38 1.23 -9.09 -5.33
CA ILE A 38 0.71 -7.72 -5.16
C ILE A 38 1.71 -6.71 -5.72
N ALA A 39 2.99 -6.82 -5.33
CA ALA A 39 4.03 -5.90 -5.81
C ALA A 39 4.11 -5.87 -7.34
N SER A 40 4.01 -7.03 -8.01
CA SER A 40 4.10 -7.15 -9.47
C SER A 40 2.96 -6.45 -10.24
N LEU A 41 1.84 -6.15 -9.58
CA LEU A 41 0.71 -5.45 -10.20
C LEU A 41 0.94 -3.95 -10.38
N CYS A 42 1.95 -3.37 -9.74
CA CYS A 42 2.22 -1.93 -9.84
C CYS A 42 2.80 -1.48 -11.18
N GLY A 43 3.02 -2.38 -12.14
CA GLY A 43 3.46 -2.11 -13.49
C GLY A 43 4.88 -2.59 -13.79
N ASP A 44 5.58 -1.91 -14.71
CA ASP A 44 6.95 -2.24 -15.11
C ASP A 44 8.01 -1.63 -14.17
N GLY A 45 9.26 -2.09 -14.27
CA GLY A 45 10.36 -1.70 -13.38
C GLY A 45 10.81 -0.24 -13.49
N ASP A 46 10.41 0.48 -14.55
CA ASP A 46 10.74 1.89 -14.74
C ASP A 46 9.86 2.83 -13.92
N ARG A 47 8.86 2.29 -13.21
CA ARG A 47 7.95 3.08 -12.39
C ARG A 47 8.53 3.46 -11.04
N CYS A 48 7.99 4.53 -10.47
CA CYS A 48 8.10 4.85 -9.06
C CYS A 48 6.85 4.36 -8.33
N VAL A 49 6.99 3.93 -7.09
CA VAL A 49 5.86 3.42 -6.30
C VAL A 49 5.75 4.16 -4.97
N ILE A 50 4.54 4.58 -4.64
CA ILE A 50 4.18 5.07 -3.30
C ILE A 50 3.48 3.93 -2.55
N GLU A 51 4.07 3.47 -1.45
CA GLU A 51 3.45 2.50 -0.56
C GLU A 51 2.78 3.20 0.61
N ILE A 52 1.52 2.86 0.91
CA ILE A 52 0.81 3.38 2.07
C ILE A 52 0.72 2.29 3.14
N GLY A 53 1.27 2.57 4.33
CA GLY A 53 1.27 1.66 5.46
C GLY A 53 2.21 0.46 5.27
N PRO A 54 3.52 0.67 5.15
CA PRO A 54 4.51 -0.40 4.95
C PRO A 54 4.54 -1.42 6.08
N GLY A 55 4.08 -1.07 7.27
CA GLY A 55 4.09 -1.93 8.44
C GLY A 55 5.51 -2.34 8.83
N VAL A 56 5.84 -3.64 8.72
CA VAL A 56 7.21 -4.14 8.97
C VAL A 56 8.09 -4.17 7.72
N GLY A 57 7.58 -3.71 6.56
CA GLY A 57 8.35 -3.54 5.33
C GLY A 57 8.40 -4.77 4.42
N ALA A 58 7.54 -5.77 4.62
CA ALA A 58 7.55 -6.99 3.78
C ALA A 58 7.26 -6.66 2.30
N MET A 59 6.24 -5.86 2.03
CA MET A 59 5.89 -5.44 0.67
C MET A 59 6.87 -4.39 0.16
N THR A 60 7.30 -3.46 1.01
CA THR A 60 8.33 -2.46 0.69
C THR A 60 9.59 -3.09 0.12
N ALA A 61 10.09 -4.17 0.74
CA ALA A 61 11.27 -4.90 0.28
C ALA A 61 11.10 -5.45 -1.15
N GLU A 62 9.92 -6.00 -1.49
CA GLU A 62 9.65 -6.50 -2.85
C GLU A 62 9.49 -5.35 -3.85
N LEU A 63 8.82 -4.26 -3.46
CA LEU A 63 8.73 -3.07 -4.29
C LEU A 63 10.11 -2.48 -4.60
N CYS A 64 11.01 -2.41 -3.63
CA CYS A 64 12.38 -1.91 -3.83
C CYS A 64 13.21 -2.77 -4.80
N LYS A 65 12.95 -4.08 -4.85
CA LYS A 65 13.63 -4.98 -5.81
C LYS A 65 13.12 -4.81 -7.24
N MET A 66 11.86 -4.41 -7.41
CA MET A 66 11.18 -4.39 -8.70
C MET A 66 11.16 -3.01 -9.36
N TYR A 67 11.22 -1.92 -8.60
CA TYR A 67 10.90 -0.59 -9.09
C TYR A 67 12.03 0.40 -8.93
N LYS A 68 12.02 1.43 -9.78
CA LYS A 68 13.04 2.47 -9.85
C LYS A 68 13.21 3.23 -8.53
N LYS A 69 12.12 3.61 -7.91
CA LYS A 69 12.10 4.34 -6.63
C LYS A 69 10.84 4.01 -5.83
N VAL A 70 10.98 3.87 -4.53
CA VAL A 70 9.87 3.60 -3.60
C VAL A 70 9.82 4.69 -2.53
N LEU A 71 8.62 5.23 -2.29
CA LEU A 71 8.31 6.12 -1.18
C LEU A 71 7.31 5.41 -0.26
N ALA A 72 7.73 5.05 0.94
CA ALA A 72 6.88 4.41 1.94
C ALA A 72 6.33 5.47 2.91
N ILE A 73 5.01 5.60 3.00
CA ILE A 73 4.31 6.56 3.88
C ILE A 73 3.79 5.79 5.11
N GLU A 74 4.34 6.12 6.29
CA GLU A 74 3.95 5.48 7.56
C GLU A 74 3.50 6.54 8.58
N VAL A 75 2.36 6.26 9.22
CA VAL A 75 1.79 7.12 10.27
C VAL A 75 2.23 6.70 11.68
N ASP A 76 2.69 5.46 11.85
CA ASP A 76 3.17 4.93 13.11
C ASP A 76 4.67 5.23 13.29
N THR A 77 4.96 6.32 13.99
CA THR A 77 6.34 6.78 14.26
C THR A 77 7.21 5.71 14.93
N ASP A 78 6.60 4.81 15.72
CA ASP A 78 7.33 3.72 16.39
C ASP A 78 7.88 2.69 15.40
N LEU A 79 7.27 2.56 14.19
CA LEU A 79 7.74 1.63 13.15
C LEU A 79 8.89 2.19 12.30
N ILE A 80 9.09 3.51 12.25
CA ILE A 80 10.07 4.13 11.35
C ILE A 80 11.51 3.69 11.62
N PRO A 81 12.00 3.62 12.89
CA PRO A 81 13.33 3.11 13.17
C PRO A 81 13.51 1.64 12.76
N LEU A 82 12.47 0.82 12.99
CA LEU A 82 12.45 -0.59 12.59
C LEU A 82 12.52 -0.74 11.08
N LEU A 83 11.71 0.02 10.32
CA LEU A 83 11.71 0.03 8.86
C LEU A 83 13.08 0.44 8.32
N SER A 84 13.67 1.50 8.86
CA SER A 84 14.98 2.00 8.45
C SER A 84 16.09 0.97 8.67
N GLU A 85 16.05 0.20 9.78
CA GLU A 85 16.99 -0.90 9.99
C GLU A 85 16.74 -2.06 9.04
N ALA A 86 15.47 -2.49 8.92
CA ALA A 86 15.09 -3.67 8.16
C ALA A 86 15.37 -3.54 6.66
N LEU A 87 15.25 -2.32 6.14
CA LEU A 87 15.31 -2.01 4.71
C LEU A 87 16.57 -1.19 4.32
N ARG A 88 17.55 -1.10 5.20
CA ARG A 88 18.78 -0.29 5.00
C ARG A 88 19.60 -0.65 3.76
N GLU A 89 19.37 -1.81 3.19
CA GLU A 89 20.07 -2.29 1.99
C GLU A 89 19.51 -1.70 0.67
N TYR A 90 18.36 -1.02 0.72
CA TYR A 90 17.69 -0.46 -0.46
C TYR A 90 17.95 1.04 -0.59
N ASP A 91 18.82 1.41 -1.51
CA ASP A 91 19.19 2.83 -1.77
C ASP A 91 18.07 3.60 -2.51
N ASN A 92 17.11 2.87 -3.10
CA ASN A 92 15.98 3.43 -3.82
C ASN A 92 14.71 3.64 -2.95
N LEU A 93 14.82 3.48 -1.62
CA LEU A 93 13.74 3.68 -0.67
C LEU A 93 13.85 5.03 0.05
N GLU A 94 12.73 5.74 0.11
CA GLU A 94 12.51 6.85 1.03
C GLU A 94 11.36 6.50 1.98
N ILE A 95 11.54 6.69 3.29
CA ILE A 95 10.49 6.51 4.30
C ILE A 95 10.03 7.89 4.75
N MET A 96 8.72 8.14 4.63
CA MET A 96 8.09 9.41 5.00
C MET A 96 7.11 9.19 6.17
N GLU A 97 7.35 9.88 7.27
CA GLU A 97 6.41 9.98 8.38
C GLU A 97 5.27 10.90 7.99
N ALA A 98 4.10 10.33 7.67
CA ALA A 98 2.90 11.11 7.35
C ALA A 98 1.62 10.28 7.51
N ASP A 99 0.51 10.99 7.71
CA ASP A 99 -0.83 10.44 7.62
C ASP A 99 -1.32 10.56 6.17
N ALA A 100 -1.49 9.43 5.49
CA ALA A 100 -1.94 9.38 4.09
C ALA A 100 -3.28 10.13 3.87
N MET A 101 -4.11 10.25 4.91
CA MET A 101 -5.35 11.03 4.84
C MET A 101 -5.12 12.53 4.75
N LYS A 102 -3.92 13.02 5.09
CA LYS A 102 -3.56 14.45 5.08
C LYS A 102 -2.58 14.82 3.98
N VAL A 103 -2.01 13.83 3.29
CA VAL A 103 -1.06 14.06 2.20
C VAL A 103 -1.76 14.68 0.98
N ASP A 104 -1.18 15.73 0.43
CA ASP A 104 -1.50 16.18 -0.93
C ASP A 104 -0.67 15.36 -1.92
N PHE A 105 -1.29 14.31 -2.47
CA PHE A 105 -0.60 13.39 -3.38
C PHE A 105 -0.21 14.05 -4.70
N THR A 106 -1.00 15.02 -5.19
CA THR A 106 -0.66 15.77 -6.41
C THR A 106 0.62 16.58 -6.21
N ALA A 107 0.74 17.31 -5.10
CA ALA A 107 1.95 18.06 -4.76
C ALA A 107 3.14 17.12 -4.50
N LEU A 108 2.92 16.04 -3.76
CA LEU A 108 3.94 15.04 -3.41
C LEU A 108 4.55 14.39 -4.67
N VAL A 109 3.72 13.95 -5.61
CA VAL A 109 4.20 13.32 -6.86
C VAL A 109 4.99 14.33 -7.70
N ARG A 110 4.52 15.55 -7.83
CA ARG A 110 5.24 16.61 -8.57
C ARG A 110 6.59 16.94 -7.96
N GLU A 111 6.70 16.89 -6.64
CA GLU A 111 7.96 17.18 -5.91
C GLU A 111 8.94 15.99 -5.98
N LYS A 112 8.47 14.79 -5.64
CA LYS A 112 9.32 13.61 -5.44
C LYS A 112 9.61 12.82 -6.71
N PHE A 113 8.72 12.89 -7.69
CA PHE A 113 8.73 12.08 -8.92
C PHE A 113 8.45 12.91 -10.18
N PRO A 114 9.14 14.03 -10.41
CA PRO A 114 8.85 14.92 -11.55
C PRO A 114 9.04 14.20 -12.88
N GLY A 115 7.95 14.09 -13.66
CA GLY A 115 7.96 13.45 -14.98
C GLY A 115 8.00 11.93 -14.98
N GLU A 116 7.93 11.30 -13.81
CA GLU A 116 7.93 9.84 -13.68
C GLU A 116 6.50 9.27 -13.70
N LYS A 117 6.40 8.01 -14.07
CA LYS A 117 5.18 7.21 -13.90
C LYS A 117 5.11 6.72 -12.46
N VAL A 118 4.00 6.98 -11.79
CA VAL A 118 3.82 6.63 -10.37
C VAL A 118 2.65 5.71 -10.17
N SER A 119 2.89 4.62 -9.45
CA SER A 119 1.85 3.71 -8.96
C SER A 119 1.72 3.80 -7.46
N VAL A 120 0.53 3.50 -6.94
CA VAL A 120 0.30 3.37 -5.50
C VAL A 120 0.12 1.90 -5.15
N CYS A 121 0.73 1.46 -4.06
CA CYS A 121 0.55 0.12 -3.50
C CYS A 121 0.15 0.22 -2.02
N ALA A 122 -0.88 -0.51 -1.59
CA ALA A 122 -1.28 -0.48 -0.20
C ALA A 122 -1.98 -1.76 0.28
N ASN A 123 -1.61 -2.19 1.49
CA ASN A 123 -2.39 -3.14 2.28
C ASN A 123 -3.21 -2.38 3.31
N LEU A 124 -4.45 -2.02 2.97
CA LEU A 124 -5.22 -1.06 3.75
C LEU A 124 -5.93 -1.70 4.96
N PRO A 125 -5.79 -1.10 6.16
CA PRO A 125 -6.63 -1.44 7.30
C PRO A 125 -8.11 -1.20 7.01
N TYR A 126 -8.97 -2.07 7.54
CA TYR A 126 -10.40 -2.10 7.22
C TYR A 126 -11.14 -0.78 7.49
N TYR A 127 -10.77 -0.10 8.58
CA TYR A 127 -11.46 1.11 9.04
C TYR A 127 -11.15 2.36 8.19
N ILE A 128 -10.08 2.37 7.39
CA ILE A 128 -9.71 3.51 6.54
C ILE A 128 -9.74 3.19 5.04
N THR A 129 -10.14 1.98 4.64
CA THR A 129 -10.10 1.54 3.24
C THR A 129 -10.81 2.53 2.31
N SER A 130 -12.09 2.80 2.55
CA SER A 130 -12.86 3.70 1.68
C SER A 130 -12.35 5.14 1.69
N PRO A 131 -12.06 5.76 2.84
CA PRO A 131 -11.47 7.09 2.88
C PRO A 131 -10.14 7.22 2.11
N VAL A 132 -9.23 6.24 2.26
CA VAL A 132 -7.94 6.27 1.56
C VAL A 132 -8.13 6.12 0.05
N ILE A 133 -8.98 5.18 -0.40
CA ILE A 133 -9.30 5.04 -1.83
C ILE A 133 -9.84 6.34 -2.41
N MET A 134 -10.81 6.97 -1.75
CA MET A 134 -11.35 8.25 -2.21
C MET A 134 -10.30 9.35 -2.25
N ARG A 135 -9.42 9.40 -1.25
CA ARG A 135 -8.30 10.37 -1.22
C ARG A 135 -7.32 10.17 -2.37
N LEU A 136 -6.99 8.92 -2.72
CA LEU A 136 -6.14 8.62 -3.88
C LEU A 136 -6.83 9.00 -5.19
N LEU A 137 -8.11 8.73 -5.32
CA LEU A 137 -8.90 9.08 -6.49
C LEU A 137 -9.05 10.60 -6.69
N ASP A 138 -8.97 11.39 -5.63
CA ASP A 138 -8.95 12.86 -5.75
C ASP A 138 -7.68 13.39 -6.42
N SER A 139 -6.63 12.58 -6.46
CA SER A 139 -5.36 12.84 -7.15
C SER A 139 -5.08 11.83 -8.27
N SER A 140 -6.12 11.22 -8.85
CA SER A 140 -5.96 10.13 -9.83
C SER A 140 -5.18 10.53 -11.08
N GLU A 141 -5.17 11.81 -11.42
CA GLU A 141 -4.46 12.36 -12.58
C GLU A 141 -2.93 12.23 -12.50
N VAL A 142 -2.37 12.00 -11.30
CA VAL A 142 -0.91 11.83 -11.11
C VAL A 142 -0.50 10.36 -10.93
N PHE A 143 -1.44 9.43 -10.97
CA PHE A 143 -1.18 8.00 -10.81
C PHE A 143 -1.48 7.21 -12.08
N ASP A 144 -0.58 6.32 -12.47
CA ASP A 144 -0.84 5.35 -13.55
C ASP A 144 -1.68 4.17 -13.06
N SER A 145 -1.47 3.74 -11.82
CA SER A 145 -2.27 2.67 -11.21
C SER A 145 -2.32 2.78 -9.69
N ILE A 146 -3.37 2.23 -9.10
CA ILE A 146 -3.59 2.14 -7.65
C ILE A 146 -3.90 0.68 -7.33
N VAL A 147 -2.97 -0.02 -6.70
CA VAL A 147 -3.08 -1.41 -6.29
C VAL A 147 -3.36 -1.47 -4.80
N VAL A 148 -4.49 -2.03 -4.42
CA VAL A 148 -4.87 -2.12 -3.00
C VAL A 148 -5.28 -3.54 -2.61
N MET A 149 -4.77 -4.02 -1.49
CA MET A 149 -5.29 -5.20 -0.82
C MET A 149 -6.30 -4.76 0.23
N ILE A 150 -7.53 -5.23 0.09
CA ILE A 150 -8.68 -4.83 0.90
C ILE A 150 -9.56 -6.04 1.23
N GLN A 151 -10.55 -5.87 2.11
CA GLN A 151 -11.52 -6.93 2.36
C GLN A 151 -12.29 -7.33 1.10
N LYS A 152 -12.59 -8.64 0.99
CA LYS A 152 -13.28 -9.20 -0.16
C LYS A 152 -14.62 -8.50 -0.44
N GLU A 153 -15.42 -8.22 0.60
CA GLU A 153 -16.71 -7.57 0.48
C GLU A 153 -16.58 -6.14 -0.08
N VAL A 154 -15.52 -5.43 0.30
CA VAL A 154 -15.25 -4.10 -0.24
C VAL A 154 -14.81 -4.18 -1.70
N ALA A 155 -13.93 -5.12 -2.05
CA ALA A 155 -13.51 -5.35 -3.42
C ALA A 155 -14.70 -5.74 -4.31
N ASP A 156 -15.55 -6.66 -3.86
CA ASP A 156 -16.75 -7.10 -4.60
C ASP A 156 -17.71 -5.91 -4.84
N ARG A 157 -17.86 -5.03 -3.85
CA ARG A 157 -18.65 -3.78 -3.99
C ARG A 157 -18.05 -2.82 -5.01
N LEU A 158 -16.73 -2.59 -4.97
CA LEU A 158 -16.06 -1.68 -5.91
C LEU A 158 -16.14 -2.16 -7.35
N CYS A 159 -16.14 -3.49 -7.57
CA CYS A 159 -16.26 -4.12 -8.89
C CYS A 159 -17.71 -4.42 -9.31
N SER A 160 -18.70 -4.02 -8.51
CA SER A 160 -20.11 -4.36 -8.78
C SER A 160 -20.66 -3.58 -9.97
N GLN A 161 -21.63 -4.17 -10.67
CA GLN A 161 -22.25 -3.58 -11.85
C GLN A 161 -23.52 -2.80 -11.49
N PRO A 162 -23.90 -1.77 -12.27
CA PRO A 162 -25.16 -1.08 -12.08
C PRO A 162 -26.35 -2.05 -12.04
N GLY A 163 -27.22 -1.87 -11.03
CA GLY A 163 -28.39 -2.74 -10.83
C GLY A 163 -28.14 -3.95 -9.92
N SER A 164 -26.90 -4.23 -9.50
CA SER A 164 -26.62 -5.23 -8.47
C SER A 164 -26.90 -4.69 -7.05
N ALA A 165 -27.15 -5.58 -6.09
CA ALA A 165 -27.41 -5.20 -4.70
C ALA A 165 -26.21 -4.50 -4.02
N ASP A 166 -24.99 -4.78 -4.48
CA ASP A 166 -23.75 -4.24 -3.93
C ASP A 166 -23.35 -2.89 -4.55
N PHE A 167 -24.03 -2.49 -5.66
CA PHE A 167 -23.74 -1.22 -6.33
C PHE A 167 -24.17 -0.04 -5.44
N GLY A 168 -23.22 0.84 -5.13
CA GLY A 168 -23.48 1.97 -4.23
C GLY A 168 -22.69 3.22 -4.60
N ALA A 169 -22.80 4.24 -3.77
CA ALA A 169 -22.15 5.53 -3.99
C ALA A 169 -20.63 5.42 -4.18
N ILE A 170 -19.97 4.54 -3.43
CA ILE A 170 -18.52 4.34 -3.56
C ILE A 170 -18.18 3.68 -4.91
N THR A 171 -18.97 2.72 -5.38
CA THR A 171 -18.78 2.09 -6.69
C THR A 171 -18.86 3.14 -7.79
N LEU A 172 -19.91 3.97 -7.75
CA LEU A 172 -20.09 5.05 -8.72
C LEU A 172 -18.93 6.06 -8.69
N ALA A 173 -18.49 6.46 -7.51
CA ALA A 173 -17.40 7.41 -7.36
C ALA A 173 -16.07 6.87 -7.92
N VAL A 174 -15.80 5.58 -7.68
CA VAL A 174 -14.58 4.93 -8.18
C VAL A 174 -14.63 4.73 -9.69
N THR A 175 -15.73 4.17 -10.23
CA THR A 175 -15.88 3.90 -11.67
C THR A 175 -15.96 5.16 -12.52
N TYR A 176 -16.31 6.31 -11.93
CA TYR A 176 -16.26 7.60 -12.61
C TYR A 176 -14.81 8.09 -12.85
N LYS A 177 -13.87 7.73 -11.96
CA LYS A 177 -12.48 8.21 -11.97
C LYS A 177 -11.46 7.18 -12.45
N ALA A 178 -11.79 5.87 -12.39
CA ALA A 178 -10.87 4.79 -12.70
C ALA A 178 -11.58 3.56 -13.23
N GLU A 179 -10.86 2.76 -14.01
CA GLU A 179 -11.23 1.38 -14.30
C GLU A 179 -10.86 0.50 -13.11
N VAL A 180 -11.78 -0.41 -12.72
CA VAL A 180 -11.62 -1.24 -11.53
C VAL A 180 -11.54 -2.70 -11.91
N GLU A 181 -10.49 -3.37 -11.48
CA GLU A 181 -10.28 -4.79 -11.69
C GLU A 181 -10.00 -5.51 -10.38
N LYS A 182 -10.60 -6.71 -10.24
CA LYS A 182 -10.28 -7.63 -9.14
C LYS A 182 -9.25 -8.64 -9.65
N CYS A 183 -7.98 -8.47 -9.27
CA CYS A 183 -6.88 -9.28 -9.76
C CYS A 183 -6.90 -10.70 -9.20
N PHE A 184 -6.96 -10.84 -7.87
CA PHE A 184 -7.03 -12.15 -7.20
C PHE A 184 -7.57 -12.04 -5.77
N SER A 185 -7.77 -13.19 -5.12
CA SER A 185 -8.20 -13.26 -3.71
C SER A 185 -7.16 -13.98 -2.87
N VAL A 186 -6.93 -13.48 -1.67
CA VAL A 186 -6.03 -14.06 -0.67
C VAL A 186 -6.87 -14.72 0.42
N SER A 187 -6.59 -15.99 0.73
CA SER A 187 -7.20 -16.67 1.89
C SER A 187 -6.61 -16.15 3.19
N ALA A 188 -7.45 -16.05 4.22
CA ALA A 188 -7.05 -15.63 5.57
C ALA A 188 -6.13 -16.64 6.27
#